data_2f1254e49403092c5fdb73a55f93b935
#
_entry.id   2f1254e49403092c5fdb73a55f93b935
#
_cell.length_a   1.000
_cell.length_b   1.000
_cell.length_c   1.000
_cell.angle_alpha   90.00
_cell.angle_beta   90.00
_cell.angle_gamma   90.00
#
_symmetry.space_group_name_H-M   'P 1'
#
loop_
_entity.id
_entity.type
_entity.pdbx_description
1 polymer ?
#
loop_
_entity_poly.entity_id
_entity_poly.type
_entity_poly.pdbx_seq_one_letter_code
_entity_poly.pdbx_strand_id
1 'polypeptide(L)'
;MIAASAAEVEFLSPTLPCKQDDLCVGLLCIAYSCTFKRHLRAVVTAIAADRAQVFFIDRGNYEELEISELWSVDDQPDIVCRHCSLALPCALIEFDDFGCGDYERFDVDTLQEAVSCQQRSFQLRVVKQRDDGVAFVQLA
;
A
#
# COMPACT_ATOMS: atom_id res chain seq x y z
N MET A 1 -19.91 3.29 -6.69
CA MET A 1 -19.21 2.16 -7.22
C MET A 1 -17.80 2.01 -6.72
N ILE A 2 -17.00 3.05 -6.66
CA ILE A 2 -15.63 2.97 -6.14
C ILE A 2 -15.62 2.54 -4.68
N ALA A 3 -16.54 3.02 -3.87
CA ALA A 3 -16.62 2.67 -2.46
C ALA A 3 -16.92 1.18 -2.25
N ALA A 4 -17.80 0.59 -3.06
CA ALA A 4 -18.10 -0.83 -2.96
C ALA A 4 -16.89 -1.69 -3.34
N SER A 5 -16.17 -1.29 -4.40
CA SER A 5 -14.96 -1.99 -4.82
C SER A 5 -13.86 -1.94 -3.76
N ALA A 6 -13.69 -0.79 -3.11
CA ALA A 6 -12.72 -0.66 -2.02
C ALA A 6 -13.08 -1.58 -0.85
N ALA A 7 -14.35 -1.69 -0.50
CA ALA A 7 -14.79 -2.59 0.56
C ALA A 7 -14.47 -4.05 0.21
N GLU A 8 -14.62 -4.45 -1.05
CA GLU A 8 -14.33 -5.81 -1.49
C GLU A 8 -12.86 -6.20 -1.32
N VAL A 9 -11.93 -5.24 -1.44
CA VAL A 9 -10.51 -5.52 -1.24
C VAL A 9 -10.05 -5.32 0.21
N GLU A 10 -10.86 -4.70 1.04
CA GLU A 10 -10.54 -4.49 2.45
C GLU A 10 -10.99 -5.62 3.37
N PHE A 11 -11.99 -6.41 2.96
CA PHE A 11 -12.55 -7.47 3.78
C PHE A 11 -12.40 -8.81 3.06
N LEU A 12 -11.16 -9.27 2.97
CA LEU A 12 -10.82 -10.49 2.27
C LEU A 12 -10.90 -11.70 3.19
N SER A 13 -11.39 -12.82 2.64
CA SER A 13 -11.45 -14.09 3.35
C SER A 13 -10.83 -15.17 2.47
N PRO A 14 -9.49 -15.27 2.45
CA PRO A 14 -8.82 -16.21 1.56
C PRO A 14 -9.05 -17.64 1.99
N THR A 15 -9.14 -18.55 1.02
CA THR A 15 -9.35 -19.97 1.26
C THR A 15 -8.31 -20.85 0.56
N LEU A 16 -7.59 -20.33 -0.42
CA LEU A 16 -6.63 -21.10 -1.22
C LEU A 16 -5.21 -20.68 -0.89
N PRO A 17 -4.41 -21.58 -0.28
CA PRO A 17 -3.00 -21.26 -0.01
C PRO A 17 -2.22 -21.03 -1.30
N CYS A 18 -1.21 -20.16 -1.21
CA CYS A 18 -0.30 -19.91 -2.30
C CYS A 18 0.52 -21.17 -2.58
N LYS A 19 0.63 -21.54 -3.87
CA LYS A 19 1.50 -22.66 -4.26
C LYS A 19 2.95 -22.21 -4.24
N GLN A 20 3.81 -23.05 -3.69
CA GLN A 20 5.22 -22.73 -3.61
C GLN A 20 5.85 -22.51 -4.99
N ASP A 21 5.37 -23.23 -6.00
CA ASP A 21 5.85 -23.09 -7.37
C ASP A 21 5.52 -21.74 -8.01
N ASP A 22 4.47 -21.08 -7.52
CA ASP A 22 4.05 -19.78 -8.04
C ASP A 22 4.70 -18.63 -7.28
N LEU A 23 5.43 -18.91 -6.22
CA LEU A 23 6.01 -17.89 -5.36
C LEU A 23 7.19 -17.21 -6.05
N CYS A 24 7.07 -15.90 -6.26
CA CYS A 24 8.13 -15.08 -6.83
C CYS A 24 7.97 -13.65 -6.39
N VAL A 25 9.05 -12.88 -6.50
CA VAL A 25 9.00 -11.44 -6.28
C VAL A 25 8.06 -10.81 -7.32
N GLY A 26 7.14 -9.98 -6.86
CA GLY A 26 6.11 -9.38 -7.71
C GLY A 26 4.78 -10.11 -7.69
N LEU A 27 4.69 -11.26 -7.03
CA LEU A 27 3.43 -12.00 -6.93
C LEU A 27 2.42 -11.24 -6.09
N LEU A 28 1.22 -11.06 -6.65
CA LEU A 28 0.07 -10.56 -5.88
C LEU A 28 -0.53 -11.73 -5.09
N CYS A 29 -0.70 -11.52 -3.80
CA CYS A 29 -1.24 -12.52 -2.90
C CYS A 29 -2.10 -11.84 -1.83
N ILE A 30 -2.63 -12.64 -0.92
CA ILE A 30 -3.32 -12.16 0.27
C ILE A 30 -2.52 -12.61 1.47
N ALA A 31 -2.32 -11.72 2.42
CA ALA A 31 -1.59 -12.01 3.64
C ALA A 31 -2.27 -11.35 4.83
N TYR A 32 -2.13 -11.97 6.00
CA TYR A 32 -2.65 -11.38 7.23
C TYR A 32 -1.68 -10.33 7.75
N SER A 33 -2.18 -9.11 7.89
CA SER A 33 -1.40 -8.02 8.45
C SER A 33 -1.52 -8.00 9.97
N CYS A 34 -0.41 -8.12 10.65
CA CYS A 34 -0.37 -8.01 12.11
C CYS A 34 -0.66 -6.58 12.57
N THR A 35 -0.30 -5.60 11.77
CA THR A 35 -0.54 -4.19 12.07
C THR A 35 -2.01 -3.85 12.00
N PHE A 36 -2.69 -4.29 10.95
CA PHE A 36 -4.10 -3.94 10.70
C PHE A 36 -5.06 -5.05 11.14
N LYS A 37 -4.54 -6.20 11.53
CA LYS A 37 -5.31 -7.34 12.07
C LYS A 37 -6.40 -7.82 11.12
N ARG A 38 -6.03 -7.93 9.84
CA ARG A 38 -6.93 -8.42 8.79
C ARG A 38 -6.14 -8.93 7.60
N HIS A 39 -6.80 -9.73 6.77
CA HIS A 39 -6.22 -10.17 5.51
C HIS A 39 -6.31 -9.06 4.48
N LEU A 40 -5.20 -8.73 3.85
CA LEU A 40 -5.08 -7.65 2.87
C LEU A 40 -4.33 -8.13 1.64
N ARG A 41 -4.54 -7.42 0.54
CA ARG A 41 -3.75 -7.66 -0.68
C ARG A 41 -2.31 -7.27 -0.43
N ALA A 42 -1.41 -8.11 -0.88
CA ALA A 42 0.02 -7.89 -0.71
C ALA A 42 0.77 -8.30 -1.96
N VAL A 43 1.92 -7.69 -2.16
CA VAL A 43 2.85 -8.06 -3.24
C VAL A 43 4.14 -8.51 -2.58
N VAL A 44 4.65 -9.66 -3.01
CA VAL A 44 5.92 -10.19 -2.51
C VAL A 44 7.05 -9.33 -3.05
N THR A 45 7.85 -8.77 -2.15
CA THR A 45 8.96 -7.88 -2.52
C THR A 45 10.34 -8.52 -2.32
N ALA A 46 10.43 -9.52 -1.43
CA ALA A 46 11.67 -10.25 -1.21
C ALA A 46 11.35 -11.62 -0.64
N ILE A 47 12.20 -12.60 -0.96
CA ILE A 47 12.08 -13.97 -0.47
C ILE A 47 13.43 -14.40 0.07
N ALA A 48 13.45 -14.93 1.28
CA ALA A 48 14.64 -15.44 1.92
C ALA A 48 14.28 -16.68 2.75
N ALA A 49 14.81 -17.84 2.38
CA ALA A 49 14.53 -19.12 3.02
C ALA A 49 13.02 -19.39 3.07
N ASP A 50 12.44 -19.51 4.26
CA ASP A 50 11.02 -19.77 4.46
C ASP A 50 10.21 -18.50 4.75
N ARG A 51 10.82 -17.32 4.58
CA ARG A 51 10.17 -16.04 4.87
C ARG A 51 10.08 -15.17 3.62
N ALA A 52 9.08 -14.33 3.62
CA ALA A 52 8.86 -13.36 2.54
C ALA A 52 8.58 -12.00 3.13
N GLN A 53 9.13 -10.97 2.50
CA GLN A 53 8.72 -9.60 2.76
C GLN A 53 7.60 -9.26 1.79
N VAL A 54 6.52 -8.70 2.31
CA VAL A 54 5.39 -8.29 1.49
C VAL A 54 5.11 -6.81 1.69
N PHE A 55 4.61 -6.20 0.64
CA PHE A 55 4.12 -4.83 0.65
C PHE A 55 2.59 -4.87 0.55
N PHE A 56 1.92 -4.31 1.54
CA PHE A 56 0.46 -4.24 1.53
C PHE A 56 0.02 -3.05 0.69
N ILE A 57 -0.47 -3.35 -0.52
CA ILE A 57 -0.71 -2.32 -1.54
C ILE A 57 -1.86 -1.37 -1.23
N ASP A 58 -2.71 -1.71 -0.28
CA ASP A 58 -3.85 -0.86 0.10
C ASP A 58 -3.57 -0.06 1.37
N ARG A 59 -2.46 -0.32 2.05
CA ARG A 59 -2.07 0.36 3.28
C ARG A 59 -0.72 1.03 3.20
N GLY A 60 0.18 0.54 2.37
CA GLY A 60 1.49 1.16 2.14
C GLY A 60 2.59 0.73 3.10
N ASN A 61 2.40 -0.31 3.88
CA ASN A 61 3.40 -0.81 4.81
C ASN A 61 4.00 -2.13 4.34
N TYR A 62 5.17 -2.45 4.87
CA TYR A 62 5.85 -3.73 4.65
C TYR A 62 5.75 -4.58 5.91
N GLU A 63 5.63 -5.88 5.73
CA GLU A 63 5.72 -6.84 6.83
C GLU A 63 6.48 -8.07 6.35
N GLU A 64 7.12 -8.76 7.27
CA GLU A 64 7.80 -10.02 6.99
C GLU A 64 6.97 -11.16 7.55
N LEU A 65 6.70 -12.16 6.72
CA LEU A 65 5.81 -13.27 7.03
C LEU A 65 6.45 -14.59 6.63
N GLU A 66 5.97 -15.68 7.22
CA GLU A 66 6.31 -17.00 6.71
C GLU A 66 5.62 -17.25 5.39
N ILE A 67 6.32 -17.90 4.47
CA ILE A 67 5.78 -18.24 3.14
C ILE A 67 4.48 -19.03 3.27
N SER A 68 4.38 -19.89 4.28
CA SER A 68 3.17 -20.68 4.53
C SER A 68 1.94 -19.86 4.90
N GLU A 69 2.13 -18.57 5.21
CA GLU A 69 1.04 -17.66 5.56
C GLU A 69 0.51 -16.88 4.38
N LEU A 70 1.01 -17.13 3.19
CA LEU A 70 0.56 -16.44 1.98
C LEU A 70 -0.59 -17.19 1.33
N TRP A 71 -1.59 -16.45 0.87
CA TRP A 71 -2.79 -17.00 0.24
C TRP A 71 -2.87 -16.55 -1.21
N SER A 72 -3.43 -17.41 -2.05
CA SER A 72 -3.62 -17.11 -3.47
C SER A 72 -4.81 -16.20 -3.68
N VAL A 73 -4.75 -15.39 -4.75
CA VAL A 73 -5.89 -14.60 -5.23
C VAL A 73 -6.72 -15.33 -6.27
N ASP A 74 -6.32 -16.55 -6.67
CA ASP A 74 -6.94 -17.27 -7.78
C ASP A 74 -8.39 -17.67 -7.53
N ASP A 75 -8.78 -17.84 -6.27
CA ASP A 75 -10.16 -18.18 -5.90
C ASP A 75 -10.98 -16.94 -5.49
N GLN A 76 -10.42 -15.76 -5.65
CA GLN A 76 -11.08 -14.51 -5.28
C GLN A 76 -11.79 -13.90 -6.49
N PRO A 77 -12.81 -13.04 -6.25
CA PRO A 77 -13.44 -12.30 -7.34
C PRO A 77 -12.43 -11.48 -8.15
N ASP A 78 -12.70 -11.29 -9.43
CA ASP A 78 -11.82 -10.55 -10.34
C ASP A 78 -11.43 -9.17 -9.81
N ILE A 79 -12.30 -8.52 -9.07
CA ILE A 79 -12.04 -7.19 -8.52
C ILE A 79 -10.80 -7.17 -7.62
N VAL A 80 -10.52 -8.27 -6.93
CA VAL A 80 -9.35 -8.36 -6.05
C VAL A 80 -8.06 -8.24 -6.85
N CYS A 81 -8.03 -8.75 -8.07
CA CYS A 81 -6.86 -8.66 -8.95
C CYS A 81 -6.82 -7.36 -9.74
N ARG A 82 -7.98 -6.78 -10.06
CA ARG A 82 -8.08 -5.64 -10.98
C ARG A 82 -8.17 -4.30 -10.29
N HIS A 83 -8.59 -4.25 -9.04
CA HIS A 83 -8.70 -2.98 -8.34
C HIS A 83 -7.31 -2.38 -8.18
N CYS A 84 -7.18 -1.09 -8.48
CA CYS A 84 -5.89 -0.41 -8.29
C CYS A 84 -5.49 -0.40 -6.82
N SER A 85 -4.20 -0.21 -6.57
CA SER A 85 -3.69 -0.05 -5.21
C SER A 85 -4.34 1.17 -4.55
N LEU A 86 -4.75 1.03 -3.29
CA LEU A 86 -5.32 2.14 -2.53
C LEU A 86 -4.23 2.99 -1.87
N ALA A 87 -3.03 2.44 -1.69
CA ALA A 87 -1.90 3.19 -1.19
C ALA A 87 -1.11 3.74 -2.37
N LEU A 88 -0.94 5.05 -2.40
CA LEU A 88 -0.22 5.73 -3.47
C LEU A 88 1.06 6.32 -2.91
N PRO A 89 2.20 6.14 -3.59
CA PRO A 89 3.43 6.79 -3.16
C PRO A 89 3.31 8.30 -3.36
N CYS A 90 3.64 9.06 -2.32
CA CYS A 90 3.62 10.50 -2.40
C CYS A 90 4.78 11.09 -1.63
N ALA A 91 5.15 12.31 -2.00
CA ALA A 91 6.14 13.10 -1.28
C ALA A 91 5.50 14.41 -0.88
N LEU A 92 5.60 14.74 0.41
CA LEU A 92 5.05 15.98 0.93
C LEU A 92 6.00 17.12 0.61
N ILE A 93 5.48 18.19 0.02
CA ILE A 93 6.24 19.40 -0.25
C ILE A 93 5.68 20.55 0.57
N GLU A 94 6.57 21.41 1.08
CA GLU A 94 6.18 22.47 2.02
C GLU A 94 5.54 23.67 1.35
N PHE A 95 5.94 24.03 0.18
CA PHE A 95 5.54 25.32 -0.41
C PHE A 95 5.31 25.23 -1.90
N ASP A 96 4.87 26.35 -2.45
CA ASP A 96 4.66 26.56 -3.88
C ASP A 96 5.97 26.65 -4.68
N ASP A 97 7.09 26.34 -4.07
CA ASP A 97 8.41 26.51 -4.63
C ASP A 97 8.80 25.37 -5.58
N PHE A 98 7.98 25.18 -6.58
CA PHE A 98 8.27 24.19 -7.58
C PHE A 98 9.54 24.39 -8.34
N GLY A 99 10.03 25.58 -8.43
CA GLY A 99 11.20 25.89 -9.22
C GLY A 99 12.53 25.64 -8.51
N CYS A 100 12.51 25.41 -7.22
CA CYS A 100 13.73 25.44 -6.41
C CYS A 100 14.41 24.09 -6.22
N GLY A 101 13.79 23.00 -6.63
CA GLY A 101 14.37 21.69 -6.47
C GLY A 101 14.42 21.15 -5.05
N ASP A 102 13.78 21.81 -4.10
CA ASP A 102 13.79 21.45 -2.68
C ASP A 102 12.67 20.48 -2.33
N TYR A 103 12.38 19.54 -3.20
CA TYR A 103 11.33 18.56 -2.96
C TYR A 103 11.68 17.58 -1.84
N GLU A 104 12.94 17.53 -1.46
CA GLU A 104 13.40 16.64 -0.40
C GLU A 104 13.16 17.20 0.99
N ARG A 105 12.85 18.50 1.07
CA ARG A 105 12.54 19.11 2.34
C ARG A 105 11.06 18.98 2.62
N PHE A 106 10.72 18.10 3.50
CA PHE A 106 9.40 18.13 4.09
C PHE A 106 9.54 18.20 5.59
N ASP A 107 8.59 18.87 6.21
CA ASP A 107 8.56 19.03 7.64
C ASP A 107 7.96 17.77 8.27
N VAL A 108 8.82 16.94 8.83
CA VAL A 108 8.40 15.72 9.51
C VAL A 108 7.47 16.02 10.68
N ASP A 109 7.74 17.11 11.39
CA ASP A 109 6.91 17.50 12.52
C ASP A 109 5.50 17.87 12.08
N THR A 110 5.37 18.61 10.98
CA THR A 110 4.07 18.95 10.40
C THR A 110 3.32 17.70 9.97
N LEU A 111 4.01 16.75 9.34
CA LEU A 111 3.40 15.50 8.94
C LEU A 111 2.95 14.69 10.14
N GLN A 112 3.79 14.55 11.15
CA GLN A 112 3.45 13.85 12.38
C GLN A 112 2.28 14.50 13.10
N GLU A 113 2.23 15.82 13.15
CA GLU A 113 1.13 16.57 13.73
C GLU A 113 -0.17 16.28 12.98
N ALA A 114 -0.15 16.33 11.66
CA ALA A 114 -1.33 16.05 10.84
C ALA A 114 -1.84 14.61 11.03
N VAL A 115 -0.93 13.66 11.14
CA VAL A 115 -1.28 12.25 11.35
C VAL A 115 -1.71 12.00 12.80
N SER A 116 -1.14 12.71 13.78
CA SER A 116 -1.39 12.48 15.19
C SER A 116 -2.67 13.13 15.68
N CYS A 117 -3.25 14.07 14.96
CA CYS A 117 -4.43 14.83 15.36
C CYS A 117 -5.72 14.01 15.38
N GLN A 118 -5.66 12.70 15.46
CA GLN A 118 -6.81 11.78 15.44
C GLN A 118 -7.70 11.94 14.21
N GLN A 119 -7.25 12.67 13.22
CA GLN A 119 -7.94 12.71 11.94
C GLN A 119 -7.70 11.40 11.22
N ARG A 120 -8.77 10.68 10.91
CA ARG A 120 -8.70 9.47 10.10
C ARG A 120 -8.43 9.78 8.64
N SER A 121 -8.67 11.00 8.23
CA SER A 121 -8.39 11.46 6.88
C SER A 121 -8.03 12.94 6.89
N PHE A 122 -7.25 13.32 5.94
CA PHE A 122 -6.92 14.72 5.70
C PHE A 122 -6.84 14.92 4.18
N GLN A 123 -6.99 16.16 3.77
CA GLN A 123 -6.98 16.48 2.35
C GLN A 123 -5.58 16.82 1.89
N LEU A 124 -5.22 16.26 0.75
CA LEU A 124 -3.96 16.57 0.08
C LEU A 124 -4.27 17.14 -1.29
N ARG A 125 -3.48 18.11 -1.69
CA ARG A 125 -3.52 18.65 -3.04
C ARG A 125 -2.35 18.09 -3.83
N VAL A 126 -2.63 17.38 -4.92
CA VAL A 126 -1.61 16.90 -5.82
C VAL A 126 -1.15 18.08 -6.68
N VAL A 127 0.13 18.40 -6.59
CA VAL A 127 0.70 19.55 -7.29
C VAL A 127 1.38 19.10 -8.58
N LYS A 128 2.08 18.00 -8.53
CA LYS A 128 2.79 17.45 -9.68
C LYS A 128 2.97 15.94 -9.50
N GLN A 129 2.98 15.21 -10.58
CA GLN A 129 3.28 13.78 -10.55
C GLN A 129 4.62 13.55 -11.25
N ARG A 130 5.49 12.80 -10.58
CA ARG A 130 6.79 12.43 -11.12
C ARG A 130 6.64 11.23 -12.06
N ASP A 131 7.58 11.04 -12.97
CA ASP A 131 7.49 9.97 -13.98
C ASP A 131 7.49 8.56 -13.38
N ASP A 132 8.04 8.40 -12.18
CA ASP A 132 8.04 7.11 -11.48
C ASP A 132 6.73 6.84 -10.71
N GLY A 133 5.75 7.70 -10.84
CA GLY A 133 4.44 7.54 -10.20
C GLY A 133 4.32 8.21 -8.84
N VAL A 134 5.38 8.77 -8.28
CA VAL A 134 5.31 9.48 -7.01
C VAL A 134 4.61 10.82 -7.21
N ALA A 135 3.59 11.09 -6.41
CA ALA A 135 2.86 12.37 -6.45
C ALA A 135 3.47 13.33 -5.44
N PHE A 136 3.75 14.55 -5.87
CA PHE A 136 4.10 15.63 -4.97
C PHE A 136 2.82 16.27 -4.44
N VAL A 137 2.66 16.30 -3.12
CA VAL A 137 1.41 16.71 -2.49
C VAL A 137 1.68 17.77 -1.44
N GLN A 138 0.67 18.60 -1.21
CA GLN A 138 0.64 19.58 -0.13
C GLN A 138 -0.57 19.30 0.76
N LEU A 139 -0.44 19.59 2.04
CA LEU A 139 -1.59 19.57 2.93
C LEU A 139 -2.52 20.72 2.55
N ALA A 140 -3.76 20.38 2.32
CA ALA A 140 -4.75 21.37 1.91
C ALA A 140 -5.30 22.14 3.12
#